data_d883c52debae834d4d4ee0ceffaa1eb9
#
_entry.id   d883c52debae834d4d4ee0ceffaa1eb9
#
_cell.length_a   1.000
_cell.length_b   1.000
_cell.length_c   1.000
_cell.angle_alpha   90.00
_cell.angle_beta   90.00
_cell.angle_gamma   90.00
#
_symmetry.space_group_name_H-M   'P 1'
#
loop_
_entity.id
_entity.type
_entity.pdbx_description
1 polymer ?
#
loop_
_entity_poly.entity_id
_entity_poly.type
_entity_poly.pdbx_seq_one_letter_code
_entity_poly.pdbx_strand_id
1 'polypeptide(L)'
;MSSLIPSLNWLRVFEAAARHQSFARAAQELNMSAAAVSQQVLALETSLGRPLFERAPNRVTLTTEGSDFLPTVQVSLATIESKASLLFARQRVERITLLASQLMAMSWLPRVIADFERDNPLIRVDVVMEGVSRGDAPDLAIRFGDEPRLVRHPGWLMGMSHVVLGRAEDVARLDSLDDLLSSFRLFDLAPHVMGWTALLHHNFGPMPDRHLRIEIVDTTPLALVMVSQGMGLAIGHYPVCAPLAKALGLQVCPLVPRTPGPGNYYLEQPVGRPQRAAVFQLERALQAAAQVSMRGM
;
A
#
# COMPACT_ATOMS: atom_id res chain seq x y z
N MET A 1 9.14 -16.23 -38.56
CA MET A 1 8.72 -16.81 -37.27
C MET A 1 7.31 -16.28 -36.98
N SER A 2 6.33 -17.15 -36.85
CA SER A 2 4.95 -16.75 -36.49
C SER A 2 4.94 -16.24 -35.05
N SER A 3 4.33 -15.09 -34.81
CA SER A 3 4.22 -14.52 -33.44
C SER A 3 3.31 -15.41 -32.60
N LEU A 4 3.73 -15.75 -31.37
CA LEU A 4 2.89 -16.45 -30.39
C LEU A 4 1.65 -15.62 -29.99
N ILE A 5 1.68 -14.30 -30.21
CA ILE A 5 0.59 -13.38 -29.93
C ILE A 5 0.28 -12.60 -31.19
N PRO A 6 -0.57 -13.12 -32.09
CA PRO A 6 -0.87 -12.46 -33.38
C PRO A 6 -1.72 -11.19 -33.25
N SER A 7 -2.45 -11.02 -32.12
CA SER A 7 -3.34 -9.88 -31.90
C SER A 7 -3.25 -9.35 -30.48
N LEU A 8 -2.94 -8.04 -30.35
CA LEU A 8 -3.01 -7.35 -29.05
C LEU A 8 -4.42 -7.32 -28.46
N ASN A 9 -5.44 -7.38 -29.30
CA ASN A 9 -6.82 -7.41 -28.82
C ASN A 9 -7.13 -8.67 -28.01
N TRP A 10 -6.50 -9.80 -28.31
CA TRP A 10 -6.63 -11.02 -27.50
C TRP A 10 -6.10 -10.83 -26.09
N LEU A 11 -5.03 -10.06 -25.92
CA LEU A 11 -4.49 -9.73 -24.59
C LEU A 11 -5.45 -8.81 -23.81
N ARG A 12 -6.08 -7.83 -24.48
CA ARG A 12 -7.08 -6.96 -23.84
C ARG A 12 -8.29 -7.77 -23.37
N VAL A 13 -8.77 -8.68 -24.22
CA VAL A 13 -9.91 -9.56 -23.88
C VAL A 13 -9.56 -10.52 -22.75
N PHE A 14 -8.35 -11.10 -22.75
CA PHE A 14 -7.87 -11.95 -21.67
C PHE A 14 -7.81 -11.17 -20.34
N GLU A 15 -7.21 -9.98 -20.35
CA GLU A 15 -7.09 -9.11 -19.15
C GLU A 15 -8.47 -8.78 -18.56
N ALA A 16 -9.41 -8.31 -19.40
CA ALA A 16 -10.76 -7.96 -18.95
C ALA A 16 -11.50 -9.19 -18.40
N ALA A 17 -11.39 -10.35 -19.05
CA ALA A 17 -12.01 -11.59 -18.60
C ALA A 17 -11.42 -12.07 -17.25
N ALA A 18 -10.12 -11.94 -17.07
CA ALA A 18 -9.42 -12.29 -15.83
C ALA A 18 -9.84 -11.38 -14.66
N ARG A 19 -9.87 -10.08 -14.89
CA ARG A 19 -10.24 -9.08 -13.90
C ARG A 19 -11.69 -9.19 -13.44
N HIS A 20 -12.62 -9.44 -14.38
CA HIS A 20 -14.02 -9.64 -14.06
C HIS A 20 -14.37 -11.04 -13.59
N GLN A 21 -13.49 -12.01 -13.77
CA GLN A 21 -13.76 -13.44 -13.57
C GLN A 21 -15.07 -13.87 -14.27
N SER A 22 -15.39 -13.23 -15.41
CA SER A 22 -16.64 -13.38 -16.13
C SER A 22 -16.51 -12.91 -17.58
N PHE A 23 -16.75 -13.80 -18.52
CA PHE A 23 -16.79 -13.45 -19.94
C PHE A 23 -17.94 -12.51 -20.30
N ALA A 24 -19.07 -12.61 -19.61
CA ALA A 24 -20.21 -11.75 -19.84
C ALA A 24 -19.93 -10.29 -19.40
N ARG A 25 -19.29 -10.10 -18.23
CA ARG A 25 -18.90 -8.77 -17.75
C ARG A 25 -17.79 -8.15 -18.60
N ALA A 26 -16.80 -8.96 -19.00
CA ALA A 26 -15.77 -8.51 -19.93
C ALA A 26 -16.36 -8.06 -21.27
N ALA A 27 -17.35 -8.81 -21.78
CA ALA A 27 -18.06 -8.47 -23.02
C ALA A 27 -18.79 -7.13 -22.91
N GLN A 28 -19.47 -6.85 -21.80
CA GLN A 28 -20.11 -5.56 -21.55
C GLN A 28 -19.10 -4.41 -21.54
N GLU A 29 -17.97 -4.57 -20.86
CA GLU A 29 -16.91 -3.54 -20.80
C GLU A 29 -16.31 -3.28 -22.19
N LEU A 30 -16.05 -4.34 -22.95
CA LEU A 30 -15.39 -4.25 -24.25
C LEU A 30 -16.34 -3.95 -25.41
N ASN A 31 -17.63 -3.76 -25.14
CA ASN A 31 -18.70 -3.62 -26.15
C ASN A 31 -18.70 -4.77 -27.18
N MET A 32 -18.56 -5.99 -26.68
CA MET A 32 -18.53 -7.24 -27.47
C MET A 32 -19.64 -8.19 -27.04
N SER A 33 -19.87 -9.24 -27.83
CA SER A 33 -20.68 -10.37 -27.36
C SER A 33 -19.88 -11.33 -26.50
N ALA A 34 -20.52 -12.01 -25.54
CA ALA A 34 -19.83 -13.01 -24.69
C ALA A 34 -19.23 -14.15 -25.53
N ALA A 35 -19.86 -14.50 -26.65
CA ALA A 35 -19.34 -15.47 -27.62
C ALA A 35 -18.05 -14.98 -28.28
N ALA A 36 -17.97 -13.70 -28.66
CA ALA A 36 -16.77 -13.12 -29.24
C ALA A 36 -15.60 -13.07 -28.21
N VAL A 37 -15.89 -12.72 -26.96
CA VAL A 37 -14.89 -12.78 -25.87
C VAL A 37 -14.36 -14.20 -25.70
N SER A 38 -15.28 -15.20 -25.63
CA SER A 38 -14.87 -16.61 -25.50
C SER A 38 -14.02 -17.09 -26.66
N GLN A 39 -14.37 -16.70 -27.89
CA GLN A 39 -13.61 -17.05 -29.10
C GLN A 39 -12.20 -16.42 -29.09
N GLN A 40 -12.05 -15.17 -28.68
CA GLN A 40 -10.75 -14.50 -28.64
C GLN A 40 -9.84 -15.06 -27.53
N VAL A 41 -10.41 -15.41 -26.37
CA VAL A 41 -9.67 -16.13 -25.32
C VAL A 41 -9.20 -17.49 -25.84
N LEU A 42 -10.09 -18.26 -26.48
CA LEU A 42 -9.75 -19.57 -27.04
C LEU A 42 -8.64 -19.46 -28.11
N ALA A 43 -8.71 -18.43 -28.96
CA ALA A 43 -7.70 -18.17 -29.98
C ALA A 43 -6.32 -17.87 -29.34
N LEU A 44 -6.29 -17.09 -28.25
CA LEU A 44 -5.07 -16.84 -27.50
C LEU A 44 -4.52 -18.13 -26.85
N GLU A 45 -5.38 -18.90 -26.16
CA GLU A 45 -5.01 -20.19 -25.54
C GLU A 45 -4.47 -21.17 -26.58
N THR A 46 -5.10 -21.24 -27.74
CA THR A 46 -4.64 -22.09 -28.87
C THR A 46 -3.26 -21.65 -29.37
N SER A 47 -3.05 -20.36 -29.52
CA SER A 47 -1.77 -19.81 -29.98
C SER A 47 -0.64 -20.02 -28.98
N LEU A 48 -0.96 -19.95 -27.68
CA LEU A 48 0.01 -20.20 -26.59
C LEU A 48 0.20 -21.69 -26.28
N GLY A 49 -0.71 -22.56 -26.76
CA GLY A 49 -0.68 -24.01 -26.53
C GLY A 49 -1.03 -24.42 -25.09
N ARG A 50 -1.57 -23.50 -24.28
CA ARG A 50 -1.95 -23.74 -22.90
C ARG A 50 -3.27 -22.99 -22.55
N PRO A 51 -4.15 -23.57 -21.72
CA PRO A 51 -5.32 -22.89 -21.23
C PRO A 51 -4.91 -21.83 -20.20
N LEU A 52 -5.55 -20.66 -20.27
CA LEU A 52 -5.38 -19.57 -19.33
C LEU A 52 -6.54 -19.50 -18.31
N PHE A 53 -7.67 -20.15 -18.63
CA PHE A 53 -8.83 -20.22 -17.75
C PHE A 53 -9.28 -21.65 -17.51
N GLU A 54 -9.70 -21.90 -16.26
CA GLU A 54 -10.53 -23.04 -15.89
C GLU A 54 -12.01 -22.66 -16.04
N ARG A 55 -12.77 -23.49 -16.77
CA ARG A 55 -14.20 -23.25 -17.02
C ARG A 55 -15.03 -24.20 -16.16
N ALA A 56 -15.72 -23.66 -15.17
CA ALA A 56 -16.74 -24.36 -14.38
C ALA A 56 -18.13 -23.75 -14.66
N PRO A 57 -19.22 -24.47 -14.42
CA PRO A 57 -20.57 -23.89 -14.54
C PRO A 57 -20.65 -22.62 -13.66
N ASN A 58 -20.96 -21.47 -14.29
CA ASN A 58 -21.08 -20.15 -13.67
C ASN A 58 -19.80 -19.53 -13.07
N ARG A 59 -18.61 -20.09 -13.33
CA ARG A 59 -17.36 -19.54 -12.81
C ARG A 59 -16.22 -19.65 -13.82
N VAL A 60 -15.49 -18.56 -13.98
CA VAL A 60 -14.27 -18.48 -14.79
C VAL A 60 -13.13 -18.10 -13.86
N THR A 61 -12.18 -19.00 -13.67
CA THR A 61 -10.99 -18.78 -12.84
C THR A 61 -9.74 -18.93 -13.68
N LEU A 62 -8.66 -18.24 -13.30
CA LEU A 62 -7.37 -18.40 -13.98
C LEU A 62 -6.74 -19.75 -13.64
N THR A 63 -6.07 -20.34 -14.64
CA THR A 63 -5.10 -21.40 -14.40
C THR A 63 -3.83 -20.84 -13.74
N THR A 64 -2.90 -21.69 -13.36
CA THR A 64 -1.55 -21.26 -12.90
C THR A 64 -0.86 -20.44 -13.99
N GLU A 65 -0.86 -20.91 -15.24
CA GLU A 65 -0.31 -20.19 -16.38
C GLU A 65 -1.00 -18.84 -16.63
N GLY A 66 -2.34 -18.79 -16.50
CA GLY A 66 -3.10 -17.55 -16.61
C GLY A 66 -2.74 -16.54 -15.50
N SER A 67 -2.57 -17.03 -14.27
CA SER A 67 -2.20 -16.20 -13.12
C SER A 67 -0.77 -15.64 -13.25
N ASP A 68 0.16 -16.43 -13.76
CA ASP A 68 1.55 -16.01 -13.99
C ASP A 68 1.66 -15.03 -15.18
N PHE A 69 0.83 -15.21 -16.21
CA PHE A 69 0.85 -14.39 -17.41
C PHE A 69 0.16 -13.04 -17.25
N LEU A 70 -0.90 -12.97 -16.43
CA LEU A 70 -1.74 -11.77 -16.27
C LEU A 70 -0.95 -10.51 -15.88
N PRO A 71 -0.03 -10.52 -14.90
CA PRO A 71 0.73 -9.33 -14.54
C PRO A 71 1.55 -8.75 -15.70
N THR A 72 2.15 -9.63 -16.51
CA THR A 72 2.93 -9.24 -17.68
C THR A 72 2.04 -8.58 -18.75
N VAL A 73 0.85 -9.12 -18.99
CA VAL A 73 -0.12 -8.55 -19.92
C VAL A 73 -0.58 -7.17 -19.45
N GLN A 74 -0.92 -7.05 -18.17
CA GLN A 74 -1.35 -5.79 -17.57
C GLN A 74 -0.28 -4.70 -17.69
N VAL A 75 0.98 -5.01 -17.34
CA VAL A 75 2.12 -4.10 -17.49
C VAL A 75 2.29 -3.65 -18.94
N SER A 76 2.24 -4.60 -19.87
CA SER A 76 2.50 -4.30 -21.28
C SER A 76 1.41 -3.41 -21.87
N LEU A 77 0.12 -3.71 -21.62
CA LEU A 77 -1.00 -2.89 -22.07
C LEU A 77 -0.96 -1.49 -21.47
N ALA A 78 -0.73 -1.38 -20.16
CA ALA A 78 -0.62 -0.11 -19.46
C ALA A 78 0.56 0.75 -19.99
N THR A 79 1.69 0.11 -20.31
CA THR A 79 2.86 0.80 -20.85
C THR A 79 2.58 1.38 -22.24
N ILE A 80 1.93 0.59 -23.11
CA ILE A 80 1.55 1.05 -24.47
C ILE A 80 0.57 2.22 -24.37
N GLU A 81 -0.46 2.11 -23.54
CA GLU A 81 -1.51 3.12 -23.38
C GLU A 81 -0.97 4.42 -22.78
N SER A 82 -0.10 4.33 -21.78
CA SER A 82 0.61 5.47 -21.20
C SER A 82 1.45 6.20 -22.24
N LYS A 83 2.23 5.45 -23.05
CA LYS A 83 3.08 6.06 -24.06
C LYS A 83 2.25 6.69 -25.18
N ALA A 84 1.18 6.07 -25.61
CA ALA A 84 0.25 6.61 -26.58
C ALA A 84 -0.42 7.90 -26.07
N SER A 85 -0.86 7.91 -24.82
CA SER A 85 -1.42 9.10 -24.16
C SER A 85 -0.40 10.25 -24.09
N LEU A 86 0.83 9.94 -23.75
CA LEU A 86 1.91 10.94 -23.65
C LEU A 86 2.26 11.58 -25.00
N LEU A 87 2.18 10.82 -26.08
CA LEU A 87 2.57 11.28 -27.42
C LEU A 87 1.41 11.87 -28.23
N PHE A 88 0.18 11.38 -28.03
CA PHE A 88 -0.92 11.62 -28.97
C PHE A 88 -2.20 12.18 -28.33
N ALA A 89 -2.40 12.04 -27.01
CA ALA A 89 -3.56 12.64 -26.36
C ALA A 89 -3.37 14.16 -26.20
N ARG A 90 -4.45 14.93 -26.42
CA ARG A 90 -4.49 16.32 -25.94
C ARG A 90 -4.22 16.30 -24.43
N GLN A 91 -3.24 17.10 -23.97
CA GLN A 91 -2.76 17.17 -22.57
C GLN A 91 -3.89 17.29 -21.55
N ARG A 92 -4.51 16.18 -21.23
CA ARG A 92 -5.53 16.10 -20.17
C ARG A 92 -4.87 15.45 -18.97
N VAL A 93 -4.67 16.22 -17.92
CA VAL A 93 -4.14 15.71 -16.65
C VAL A 93 -5.12 14.66 -16.12
N GLU A 94 -4.66 13.44 -15.98
CA GLU A 94 -5.40 12.33 -15.37
C GLU A 94 -5.26 12.41 -13.86
N ARG A 95 -6.38 12.27 -13.14
CA ARG A 95 -6.40 12.28 -11.68
C ARG A 95 -6.65 10.89 -11.13
N ILE A 96 -5.91 10.54 -10.08
CA ILE A 96 -6.05 9.30 -9.32
C ILE A 96 -6.40 9.68 -7.90
N THR A 97 -7.47 9.14 -7.35
CA THR A 97 -7.84 9.29 -5.95
C THR A 97 -7.26 8.12 -5.14
N LEU A 98 -6.30 8.44 -4.26
CA LEU A 98 -5.64 7.48 -3.38
C LEU A 98 -6.14 7.66 -1.94
N LEU A 99 -6.80 6.63 -1.40
CA LEU A 99 -7.20 6.61 0.01
C LEU A 99 -6.05 6.04 0.87
N ALA A 100 -5.76 6.72 1.98
CA ALA A 100 -4.73 6.27 2.91
C ALA A 100 -5.03 6.70 4.35
N SER A 101 -4.40 6.03 5.32
CA SER A 101 -4.43 6.47 6.71
C SER A 101 -3.71 7.81 6.88
N GLN A 102 -4.05 8.56 7.94
CA GLN A 102 -3.44 9.85 8.22
C GLN A 102 -1.91 9.76 8.32
N LEU A 103 -1.37 8.73 8.98
CA LEU A 103 0.07 8.54 9.09
C LEU A 103 0.74 8.36 7.72
N MET A 104 0.16 7.53 6.85
CA MET A 104 0.64 7.35 5.47
C MET A 104 0.63 8.68 4.70
N ALA A 105 -0.50 9.39 4.75
CA ALA A 105 -0.70 10.64 4.02
C ALA A 105 0.25 11.76 4.46
N MET A 106 0.57 11.83 5.76
CA MET A 106 1.41 12.90 6.32
C MET A 106 2.90 12.56 6.34
N SER A 107 3.28 11.30 6.19
CA SER A 107 4.68 10.88 6.37
C SER A 107 5.29 10.28 5.10
N TRP A 108 4.89 9.08 4.75
CA TRP A 108 5.55 8.31 3.69
C TRP A 108 5.13 8.71 2.28
N LEU A 109 3.83 8.94 2.04
CA LEU A 109 3.27 9.21 0.71
C LEU A 109 3.76 10.50 0.06
N PRO A 110 3.94 11.64 0.75
CA PRO A 110 4.25 12.90 0.07
C PRO A 110 5.48 12.81 -0.84
N ARG A 111 6.54 12.15 -0.37
CA ARG A 111 7.75 11.95 -1.18
C ARG A 111 7.51 11.01 -2.35
N VAL A 112 6.84 9.89 -2.10
CA VAL A 112 6.57 8.88 -3.13
C VAL A 112 5.71 9.47 -4.26
N ILE A 113 4.70 10.26 -3.91
CA ILE A 113 3.83 10.93 -4.87
C ILE A 113 4.61 12.00 -5.65
N ALA A 114 5.43 12.81 -4.97
CA ALA A 114 6.24 13.83 -5.65
C ALA A 114 7.20 13.22 -6.67
N ASP A 115 7.85 12.10 -6.32
CA ASP A 115 8.72 11.37 -7.23
C ASP A 115 7.91 10.78 -8.40
N PHE A 116 6.76 10.16 -8.12
CA PHE A 116 5.88 9.60 -9.13
C PHE A 116 5.34 10.66 -10.12
N GLU A 117 4.85 11.81 -9.64
CA GLU A 117 4.31 12.88 -10.48
C GLU A 117 5.39 13.58 -11.32
N ARG A 118 6.63 13.63 -10.84
CA ARG A 118 7.76 14.13 -11.60
C ARG A 118 8.06 13.25 -12.82
N ASP A 119 7.98 11.92 -12.60
CA ASP A 119 8.22 10.94 -13.66
C ASP A 119 7.00 10.78 -14.60
N ASN A 120 5.81 11.20 -14.14
CA ASN A 120 4.54 11.11 -14.86
C ASN A 120 3.80 12.46 -14.88
N PRO A 121 4.27 13.45 -15.65
CA PRO A 121 3.79 14.85 -15.57
C PRO A 121 2.32 15.05 -15.93
N LEU A 122 1.68 14.08 -16.59
CA LEU A 122 0.25 14.09 -16.94
C LEU A 122 -0.63 13.36 -15.93
N ILE A 123 -0.08 12.89 -14.81
CA ILE A 123 -0.84 12.24 -13.74
C ILE A 123 -0.75 13.09 -12.47
N ARG A 124 -1.85 13.21 -11.75
CA ARG A 124 -1.93 13.82 -10.42
C ARG A 124 -2.60 12.87 -9.45
N VAL A 125 -2.07 12.81 -8.23
CA VAL A 125 -2.59 11.94 -7.18
C VAL A 125 -3.24 12.79 -6.10
N ASP A 126 -4.56 12.66 -5.99
CA ASP A 126 -5.36 13.30 -4.96
C ASP A 126 -5.45 12.35 -3.75
N VAL A 127 -4.74 12.66 -2.66
CA VAL A 127 -4.77 11.85 -1.44
C VAL A 127 -6.01 12.20 -0.61
N VAL A 128 -6.76 11.16 -0.25
CA VAL A 128 -7.93 11.26 0.65
C VAL A 128 -7.63 10.45 1.90
N MET A 129 -7.86 11.05 3.05
CA MET A 129 -7.68 10.34 4.34
C MET A 129 -8.92 9.54 4.71
N GLU A 130 -8.70 8.41 5.38
CA GLU A 130 -9.78 7.62 5.97
C GLU A 130 -10.64 8.49 6.91
N GLY A 131 -11.96 8.26 6.87
CA GLY A 131 -12.92 9.06 7.65
C GLY A 131 -13.40 10.35 6.98
N VAL A 132 -12.80 10.78 5.86
CA VAL A 132 -13.25 11.94 5.08
C VAL A 132 -14.03 11.45 3.87
N SER A 133 -15.35 11.59 3.90
CA SER A 133 -16.21 11.25 2.75
C SER A 133 -16.12 12.34 1.67
N ARG A 134 -15.73 11.97 0.45
CA ARG A 134 -15.74 12.85 -0.74
C ARG A 134 -16.65 12.34 -1.86
N GLY A 135 -17.64 11.51 -1.52
CA GLY A 135 -18.68 11.07 -2.46
C GLY A 135 -18.31 9.89 -3.35
N ASP A 136 -17.18 9.92 -4.04
CA ASP A 136 -16.74 8.85 -4.94
C ASP A 136 -15.80 7.86 -4.26
N ALA A 137 -15.93 6.57 -4.62
CA ALA A 137 -14.99 5.56 -4.18
C ALA A 137 -13.58 5.86 -4.73
N PRO A 138 -12.50 5.64 -3.95
CA PRO A 138 -11.13 5.87 -4.41
C PRO A 138 -10.77 4.96 -5.57
N ASP A 139 -9.79 5.35 -6.38
CA ASP A 139 -9.23 4.51 -7.44
C ASP A 139 -8.30 3.42 -6.87
N LEU A 140 -7.62 3.74 -5.78
CA LEU A 140 -6.70 2.86 -5.05
C LEU A 140 -6.76 3.18 -3.56
N ALA A 141 -6.64 2.18 -2.70
CA ALA A 141 -6.56 2.37 -1.26
C ALA A 141 -5.31 1.70 -0.68
N ILE A 142 -4.66 2.37 0.28
CA ILE A 142 -3.67 1.74 1.15
C ILE A 142 -4.38 1.39 2.45
N ARG A 143 -4.51 0.10 2.70
CA ARG A 143 -5.14 -0.44 3.91
C ARG A 143 -4.10 -0.90 4.90
N PHE A 144 -4.52 -0.93 6.15
CA PHE A 144 -3.75 -1.49 7.26
C PHE A 144 -4.51 -2.67 7.86
N GLY A 145 -3.78 -3.71 8.24
CA GLY A 145 -4.32 -4.86 8.95
C GLY A 145 -3.20 -5.62 9.66
N ASP A 146 -3.58 -6.40 10.66
CA ASP A 146 -2.68 -7.19 11.51
C ASP A 146 -2.82 -8.71 11.31
N GLU A 147 -3.63 -9.12 10.33
CA GLU A 147 -3.80 -10.53 10.02
C GLU A 147 -2.54 -11.12 9.37
N PRO A 148 -2.01 -12.25 9.87
CA PRO A 148 -0.78 -12.86 9.33
C PRO A 148 -0.84 -13.21 7.84
N ARG A 149 -2.04 -13.48 7.31
CA ARG A 149 -2.25 -13.78 5.87
C ARG A 149 -1.94 -12.60 4.95
N LEU A 150 -1.96 -11.37 5.46
CA LEU A 150 -1.73 -10.16 4.66
C LEU A 150 -0.32 -10.08 4.04
N VAL A 151 0.67 -10.74 4.63
CA VAL A 151 2.02 -10.85 4.04
C VAL A 151 2.01 -11.54 2.67
N ARG A 152 0.97 -12.37 2.40
CA ARG A 152 0.77 -13.05 1.11
C ARG A 152 -0.26 -12.34 0.21
N HIS A 153 -0.75 -11.19 0.62
CA HIS A 153 -1.68 -10.41 -0.20
C HIS A 153 -0.98 -9.90 -1.46
N PRO A 154 -1.58 -10.03 -2.68
CA PRO A 154 -0.94 -9.57 -3.93
C PRO A 154 -0.53 -8.10 -3.92
N GLY A 155 -1.30 -7.27 -3.23
CA GLY A 155 -1.03 -5.85 -3.02
C GLY A 155 -0.20 -5.53 -1.77
N TRP A 156 0.44 -6.52 -1.12
CA TRP A 156 1.25 -6.25 0.07
C TRP A 156 2.36 -5.24 -0.23
N LEU A 157 2.46 -4.22 0.63
CA LEU A 157 3.46 -3.16 0.52
C LEU A 157 4.60 -3.39 1.50
N MET A 158 4.29 -3.40 2.78
CA MET A 158 5.29 -3.47 3.85
C MET A 158 4.69 -3.90 5.17
N GLY A 159 5.48 -4.57 5.98
CA GLY A 159 5.24 -4.74 7.40
C GLY A 159 5.68 -3.52 8.21
N MET A 160 5.46 -3.57 9.52
CA MET A 160 5.90 -2.51 10.43
C MET A 160 6.70 -3.04 11.60
N SER A 161 7.47 -2.15 12.19
CA SER A 161 8.12 -2.34 13.49
C SER A 161 7.80 -1.15 14.39
N HIS A 162 7.71 -1.42 15.68
CA HIS A 162 7.57 -0.39 16.70
C HIS A 162 8.93 0.11 17.14
N VAL A 163 9.06 1.42 17.29
CA VAL A 163 10.22 2.10 17.86
C VAL A 163 9.72 3.16 18.84
N VAL A 164 10.52 3.49 19.85
CA VAL A 164 10.22 4.62 20.72
C VAL A 164 10.90 5.87 20.17
N LEU A 165 10.14 6.95 20.05
CA LEU A 165 10.59 8.23 19.50
C LEU A 165 10.55 9.33 20.56
N GLY A 166 11.60 10.14 20.60
CA GLY A 166 11.73 11.32 21.44
C GLY A 166 12.55 12.41 20.76
N ARG A 167 12.60 13.61 21.34
CA ARG A 167 13.55 14.64 20.89
C ARG A 167 14.98 14.17 21.16
N ALA A 168 15.93 14.61 20.35
CA ALA A 168 17.35 14.26 20.51
C ALA A 168 17.86 14.55 21.94
N GLU A 169 17.53 15.72 22.47
CA GLU A 169 17.94 16.15 23.81
C GLU A 169 17.30 15.33 24.94
N ASP A 170 16.06 14.86 24.76
CA ASP A 170 15.36 14.02 25.73
C ASP A 170 15.92 12.60 25.72
N VAL A 171 16.14 12.04 24.52
CA VAL A 171 16.72 10.71 24.34
C VAL A 171 18.16 10.66 24.87
N ALA A 172 18.95 11.74 24.69
CA ALA A 172 20.33 11.82 25.15
C ALA A 172 20.47 11.88 26.69
N ARG A 173 19.41 12.22 27.43
CA ARG A 173 19.39 12.27 28.90
C ARG A 173 18.96 10.95 29.55
N LEU A 174 18.55 9.96 28.74
CA LEU A 174 18.06 8.69 29.24
C LEU A 174 19.23 7.73 29.45
N ASP A 175 19.50 7.40 30.69
CA ASP A 175 20.55 6.44 31.07
C ASP A 175 19.98 5.03 31.31
N SER A 176 18.67 4.93 31.59
CA SER A 176 18.01 3.68 31.95
C SER A 176 16.54 3.64 31.51
N LEU A 177 15.98 2.41 31.48
CA LEU A 177 14.55 2.22 31.27
C LEU A 177 13.74 2.89 32.40
N ASP A 178 14.24 2.87 33.62
CA ASP A 178 13.60 3.52 34.79
C ASP A 178 13.49 5.03 34.59
N ASP A 179 14.51 5.67 34.06
CA ASP A 179 14.48 7.10 33.73
C ASP A 179 13.43 7.39 32.66
N LEU A 180 13.36 6.55 31.63
CA LEU A 180 12.37 6.68 30.59
C LEU A 180 10.94 6.62 31.15
N LEU A 181 10.66 5.63 31.99
CA LEU A 181 9.32 5.39 32.52
C LEU A 181 8.88 6.38 33.61
N SER A 182 9.83 6.93 34.37
CA SER A 182 9.53 7.86 35.47
C SER A 182 9.50 9.34 35.03
N SER A 183 10.33 9.71 34.03
CA SER A 183 10.54 11.11 33.68
C SER A 183 9.61 11.60 32.56
N PHE A 184 9.05 10.71 31.75
CA PHE A 184 8.30 11.10 30.57
C PHE A 184 6.84 10.64 30.59
N ARG A 185 5.99 11.42 29.92
CA ARG A 185 4.69 10.97 29.48
C ARG A 185 4.85 10.04 28.29
N LEU A 186 4.02 9.01 28.20
CA LEU A 186 4.09 8.01 27.17
C LEU A 186 2.81 8.10 26.33
N PHE A 187 2.91 8.62 25.11
CA PHE A 187 1.76 8.73 24.22
C PHE A 187 1.47 7.41 23.54
N ASP A 188 0.23 6.97 23.65
CA ASP A 188 -0.30 5.75 23.03
C ASP A 188 -1.54 6.06 22.17
N LEU A 189 -1.97 5.11 21.38
CA LEU A 189 -3.11 5.20 20.47
C LEU A 189 -4.21 4.23 20.92
N ALA A 190 -5.47 4.62 20.79
CA ALA A 190 -6.58 3.73 21.03
C ALA A 190 -7.36 3.49 19.71
N PRO A 191 -7.62 2.25 19.31
CA PRO A 191 -7.06 0.99 19.79
C PRO A 191 -5.68 0.72 19.16
N HIS A 192 -4.69 0.33 19.96
CA HIS A 192 -3.35 0.02 19.48
C HIS A 192 -3.08 -1.48 19.61
N VAL A 193 -2.61 -2.12 18.55
CA VAL A 193 -2.31 -3.56 18.55
C VAL A 193 -1.15 -3.88 19.48
N MET A 194 -0.18 -2.96 19.60
CA MET A 194 0.95 -3.05 20.52
C MET A 194 1.21 -1.69 21.15
N GLY A 195 0.49 -1.39 22.24
CA GLY A 195 0.74 -0.20 23.05
C GLY A 195 1.96 -0.34 23.96
N TRP A 196 2.22 0.68 24.79
CA TRP A 196 3.39 0.73 25.68
C TRP A 196 3.53 -0.49 26.56
N THR A 197 2.46 -0.91 27.23
CA THR A 197 2.50 -2.07 28.12
C THR A 197 2.92 -3.34 27.38
N ALA A 198 2.35 -3.59 26.19
CA ALA A 198 2.69 -4.75 25.39
C ALA A 198 4.13 -4.69 24.83
N LEU A 199 4.57 -3.50 24.38
CA LEU A 199 5.92 -3.28 23.87
C LEU A 199 6.99 -3.51 24.96
N LEU A 200 6.76 -2.99 26.15
CA LEU A 200 7.67 -3.16 27.28
C LEU A 200 7.69 -4.62 27.76
N HIS A 201 6.52 -5.25 27.88
CA HIS A 201 6.44 -6.65 28.24
C HIS A 201 7.17 -7.56 27.23
N HIS A 202 7.02 -7.29 25.95
CA HIS A 202 7.70 -8.05 24.89
C HIS A 202 9.23 -7.97 25.00
N ASN A 203 9.77 -6.80 25.29
CA ASN A 203 11.23 -6.58 25.29
C ASN A 203 11.91 -6.88 26.63
N PHE A 204 11.20 -6.72 27.74
CA PHE A 204 11.80 -6.76 29.10
C PHE A 204 11.12 -7.76 30.03
N GLY A 205 10.09 -8.48 29.56
CA GLY A 205 9.30 -9.40 30.37
C GLY A 205 8.30 -8.69 31.28
N PRO A 206 7.71 -9.42 32.27
CA PRO A 206 6.73 -8.86 33.19
C PRO A 206 7.30 -7.66 33.92
N MET A 207 6.67 -6.51 33.74
CA MET A 207 7.06 -5.29 34.44
C MET A 207 6.42 -5.29 35.83
N PRO A 208 7.15 -4.87 36.89
CA PRO A 208 6.54 -4.64 38.19
C PRO A 208 5.42 -3.62 38.08
N ASP A 209 4.41 -3.72 38.98
CA ASP A 209 3.26 -2.79 39.03
C ASP A 209 3.75 -1.34 39.18
N ARG A 210 3.95 -0.68 38.06
CA ARG A 210 4.35 0.73 37.97
C ARG A 210 3.24 1.51 37.30
N HIS A 211 2.88 2.62 37.90
CA HIS A 211 1.96 3.56 37.26
C HIS A 211 2.66 4.28 36.09
N LEU A 212 2.58 3.67 34.90
CA LEU A 212 3.05 4.33 33.68
C LEU A 212 2.16 5.55 33.40
N ARG A 213 2.78 6.68 33.06
CA ARG A 213 2.06 7.90 32.66
C ARG A 213 1.64 7.81 31.18
N ILE A 214 0.71 6.91 30.88
CA ILE A 214 0.21 6.70 29.51
C ILE A 214 -0.93 7.68 29.26
N GLU A 215 -0.81 8.45 28.18
CA GLU A 215 -1.84 9.35 27.66
C GLU A 215 -2.26 8.88 26.26
N ILE A 216 -3.57 8.74 26.07
CA ILE A 216 -4.13 8.29 24.81
C ILE A 216 -4.31 9.48 23.88
N VAL A 217 -3.86 9.33 22.63
CA VAL A 217 -4.06 10.29 21.55
C VAL A 217 -4.69 9.61 20.35
N ASP A 218 -5.37 10.38 19.50
CA ASP A 218 -6.17 9.81 18.42
C ASP A 218 -5.33 9.27 17.25
N THR A 219 -4.13 9.84 17.01
CA THR A 219 -3.32 9.50 15.84
C THR A 219 -1.82 9.57 16.10
N THR A 220 -1.06 8.71 15.41
CA THR A 220 0.42 8.75 15.48
C THR A 220 1.00 10.12 15.08
N PRO A 221 0.57 10.79 14.00
CA PRO A 221 1.09 12.12 13.69
C PRO A 221 0.90 13.13 14.81
N LEU A 222 -0.26 13.11 15.50
CA LEU A 222 -0.49 13.98 16.66
C LEU A 222 0.48 13.68 17.79
N ALA A 223 0.66 12.40 18.14
CA ALA A 223 1.64 11.99 19.14
C ALA A 223 3.05 12.51 18.80
N LEU A 224 3.51 12.34 17.56
CA LEU A 224 4.82 12.77 17.12
C LEU A 224 4.99 14.31 17.18
N VAL A 225 3.96 15.07 16.84
CA VAL A 225 3.98 16.53 16.99
C VAL A 225 4.08 16.92 18.46
N MET A 226 3.31 16.30 19.37
CA MET A 226 3.41 16.57 20.82
C MET A 226 4.81 16.23 21.35
N VAL A 227 5.38 15.10 20.93
CA VAL A 227 6.75 14.72 21.28
C VAL A 227 7.77 15.75 20.79
N SER A 228 7.61 16.30 19.59
CA SER A 228 8.51 17.34 19.06
C SER A 228 8.49 18.63 19.89
N GLN A 229 7.41 18.87 20.65
CA GLN A 229 7.28 19.99 21.59
C GLN A 229 7.80 19.64 23.01
N GLY A 230 8.42 18.48 23.20
CA GLY A 230 8.98 18.05 24.49
C GLY A 230 7.95 17.55 25.50
N MET A 231 6.78 17.13 25.02
CA MET A 231 5.69 16.69 25.92
C MET A 231 5.87 15.24 26.41
N GLY A 232 6.80 14.45 25.83
CA GLY A 232 7.01 13.07 26.22
C GLY A 232 7.62 12.21 25.11
N LEU A 233 7.30 10.91 25.13
CA LEU A 233 7.75 9.92 24.16
C LEU A 233 6.56 9.24 23.50
N ALA A 234 6.72 8.75 22.27
CA ALA A 234 5.66 8.03 21.55
C ALA A 234 6.18 6.78 20.85
N ILE A 235 5.29 5.82 20.64
CA ILE A 235 5.56 4.66 19.78
C ILE A 235 5.39 5.10 18.32
N GLY A 236 6.44 4.91 17.53
CA GLY A 236 6.44 5.13 16.08
C GLY A 236 6.35 3.82 15.30
N HIS A 237 5.74 3.88 14.11
CA HIS A 237 5.55 2.75 13.21
C HIS A 237 6.53 2.85 12.02
N TYR A 238 7.66 2.19 12.12
CA TYR A 238 8.68 2.19 11.06
C TYR A 238 8.39 1.10 10.01
N PRO A 239 8.61 1.40 8.71
CA PRO A 239 9.27 2.59 8.15
C PRO A 239 8.34 3.79 7.95
N VAL A 240 7.02 3.64 8.10
CA VAL A 240 6.03 4.63 7.66
C VAL A 240 6.19 5.99 8.34
N CYS A 241 6.44 6.03 9.65
CA CYS A 241 6.59 7.30 10.38
C CYS A 241 8.00 7.92 10.26
N ALA A 242 8.99 7.21 9.70
CA ALA A 242 10.38 7.70 9.67
C ALA A 242 10.55 9.07 8.99
N PRO A 243 9.91 9.36 7.83
CA PRO A 243 10.01 10.69 7.21
C PRO A 243 9.47 11.82 8.09
N LEU A 244 8.32 11.60 8.74
CA LEU A 244 7.71 12.60 9.63
C LEU A 244 8.55 12.77 10.91
N ALA A 245 9.00 11.68 11.52
CA ALA A 245 9.87 11.74 12.68
C ALA A 245 11.16 12.53 12.39
N LYS A 246 11.79 12.28 11.24
CA LYS A 246 12.95 13.04 10.78
C LYS A 246 12.64 14.53 10.58
N ALA A 247 11.52 14.85 9.94
CA ALA A 247 11.11 16.24 9.70
C ALA A 247 10.83 17.00 11.00
N LEU A 248 10.38 16.29 12.05
CA LEU A 248 10.12 16.83 13.38
C LEU A 248 11.37 16.81 14.30
N GLY A 249 12.54 16.38 13.80
CA GLY A 249 13.77 16.30 14.60
C GLY A 249 13.76 15.21 15.66
N LEU A 250 12.90 14.21 15.53
CA LEU A 250 12.79 13.11 16.48
C LEU A 250 13.83 12.01 16.20
N GLN A 251 14.28 11.37 17.25
CA GLN A 251 15.21 10.25 17.22
C GLN A 251 14.60 9.00 17.85
N VAL A 252 15.09 7.84 17.41
CA VAL A 252 14.75 6.55 18.02
C VAL A 252 15.50 6.42 19.34
N CYS A 253 14.77 6.12 20.41
CA CYS A 253 15.36 5.83 21.71
C CYS A 253 16.02 4.44 21.69
N PRO A 254 17.33 4.34 21.92
CA PRO A 254 18.04 3.07 21.85
C PRO A 254 17.77 2.14 23.04
N LEU A 255 17.20 2.66 24.15
CA LEU A 255 16.89 1.87 25.33
C LEU A 255 15.79 0.83 25.12
N VAL A 256 14.88 1.08 24.16
CA VAL A 256 13.83 0.12 23.79
C VAL A 256 14.16 -0.44 22.41
N PRO A 257 14.42 -1.76 22.33
CA PRO A 257 14.74 -2.38 21.06
C PRO A 257 13.62 -2.20 20.04
N ARG A 258 14.01 -2.07 18.78
CA ARG A 258 13.07 -2.10 17.67
C ARG A 258 12.34 -3.44 17.63
N THR A 259 11.03 -3.41 17.70
CA THR A 259 10.20 -4.60 17.86
C THR A 259 9.34 -4.81 16.61
N PRO A 260 9.46 -5.95 15.90
CA PRO A 260 8.54 -6.28 14.82
C PRO A 260 7.08 -6.25 15.29
N GLY A 261 6.23 -5.59 14.53
CA GLY A 261 4.79 -5.53 14.80
C GLY A 261 4.00 -6.47 13.87
N PRO A 262 2.77 -6.86 14.24
CA PRO A 262 1.91 -7.69 13.39
C PRO A 262 1.33 -6.93 12.21
N GLY A 263 1.37 -5.59 12.23
CA GLY A 263 0.71 -4.74 11.25
C GLY A 263 1.36 -4.78 9.87
N ASN A 264 0.52 -4.78 8.85
CA ASN A 264 0.90 -4.79 7.44
C ASN A 264 0.10 -3.75 6.67
N TYR A 265 0.77 -3.07 5.74
CA TYR A 265 0.14 -2.20 4.76
C TYR A 265 0.02 -2.94 3.43
N TYR A 266 -1.13 -2.79 2.76
CA TYR A 266 -1.39 -3.42 1.47
C TYR A 266 -2.27 -2.53 0.60
N LEU A 267 -2.15 -2.71 -0.72
CA LEU A 267 -2.96 -2.03 -1.73
C LEU A 267 -4.26 -2.80 -1.95
N GLU A 268 -5.35 -2.07 -2.07
CA GLU A 268 -6.67 -2.58 -2.41
C GLU A 268 -7.27 -1.75 -3.52
N GLN A 269 -7.73 -2.40 -4.58
CA GLN A 269 -8.49 -1.76 -5.64
C GLN A 269 -9.98 -2.02 -5.46
N PRO A 270 -10.85 -1.02 -5.75
CA PRO A 270 -12.29 -1.24 -5.72
C PRO A 270 -12.72 -2.29 -6.73
N VAL A 271 -13.56 -3.22 -6.30
CA VAL A 271 -14.08 -4.29 -7.16
C VAL A 271 -14.95 -3.69 -8.27
N GLY A 272 -14.73 -4.14 -9.52
CA GLY A 272 -15.60 -3.81 -10.66
C GLY A 272 -15.29 -2.50 -11.39
N ARG A 273 -14.22 -1.78 -11.05
CA ARG A 273 -13.73 -0.65 -11.87
C ARG A 273 -12.73 -1.12 -12.92
N PRO A 274 -12.76 -0.54 -14.13
CA PRO A 274 -11.74 -0.79 -15.14
C PRO A 274 -10.38 -0.38 -14.60
N GLN A 275 -9.38 -1.23 -14.79
CA GLN A 275 -8.03 -0.92 -14.35
C GLN A 275 -7.41 0.13 -15.29
N ARG A 276 -7.27 1.35 -14.77
CA ARG A 276 -6.66 2.45 -15.51
C ARG A 276 -5.14 2.28 -15.51
N ALA A 277 -4.50 2.54 -16.65
CA ALA A 277 -3.05 2.46 -16.79
C ALA A 277 -2.30 3.30 -15.73
N ALA A 278 -2.80 4.50 -15.46
CA ALA A 278 -2.24 5.41 -14.47
C ALA A 278 -2.29 4.83 -13.04
N VAL A 279 -3.39 4.16 -12.66
CA VAL A 279 -3.54 3.52 -11.35
C VAL A 279 -2.52 2.39 -11.20
N PHE A 280 -2.34 1.58 -12.24
CA PHE A 280 -1.37 0.50 -12.24
C PHE A 280 0.09 1.03 -12.14
N GLN A 281 0.40 2.14 -12.81
CA GLN A 281 1.72 2.79 -12.70
C GLN A 281 1.96 3.29 -11.27
N LEU A 282 0.95 3.90 -10.63
CA LEU A 282 1.04 4.34 -9.25
C LEU A 282 1.25 3.15 -8.30
N GLU A 283 0.49 2.06 -8.48
CA GLU A 283 0.64 0.85 -7.69
C GLU A 283 2.07 0.30 -7.71
N ARG A 284 2.67 0.21 -8.91
CA ARG A 284 4.08 -0.19 -9.05
C ARG A 284 5.06 0.75 -8.38
N ALA A 285 4.84 2.06 -8.50
CA ALA A 285 5.68 3.06 -7.86
C ALA A 285 5.62 2.94 -6.33
N LEU A 286 4.41 2.75 -5.77
CA LEU A 286 4.21 2.51 -4.34
C LEU A 286 4.91 1.23 -3.86
N GLN A 287 4.80 0.13 -4.61
CA GLN A 287 5.47 -1.13 -4.29
C GLN A 287 7.01 -0.99 -4.34
N ALA A 288 7.55 -0.33 -5.36
CA ALA A 288 8.98 -0.08 -5.46
C ALA A 288 9.50 0.79 -4.31
N ALA A 289 8.79 1.88 -3.96
CA ALA A 289 9.14 2.75 -2.85
C ALA A 289 9.07 2.01 -1.49
N ALA A 290 8.09 1.12 -1.31
CA ALA A 290 7.97 0.30 -0.12
C ALA A 290 9.17 -0.65 0.05
N GLN A 291 9.62 -1.30 -1.02
CA GLN A 291 10.81 -2.16 -1.00
C GLN A 291 12.08 -1.39 -0.60
N VAL A 292 12.24 -0.17 -1.12
CA VAL A 292 13.37 0.71 -0.75
C VAL A 292 13.29 1.07 0.73
N SER A 293 12.12 1.42 1.24
CA SER A 293 11.90 1.79 2.63
C SER A 293 12.20 0.64 3.60
N MET A 294 11.90 -0.59 3.21
CA MET A 294 12.19 -1.78 4.03
C MET A 294 13.68 -2.18 4.04
N ARG A 295 14.43 -1.90 2.96
CA ARG A 295 15.88 -2.18 2.91
C ARG A 295 16.70 -1.19 3.74
N GLY A 296 16.18 0.01 4.00
CA GLY A 296 16.81 1.03 4.83
C GLY A 296 16.59 0.84 6.33
N MET A 297 15.99 -0.27 6.71
CA MET A 297 15.72 -0.66 8.09
C MET A 297 16.80 -1.58 8.64
#